data_55e07e2a51bf57114b96b81b00a400a5
#
_entry.id   55e07e2a51bf57114b96b81b00a400a5
#
_cell.length_a   1.000
_cell.length_b   1.000
_cell.length_c   1.000
_cell.angle_alpha   90.00
_cell.angle_beta   90.00
_cell.angle_gamma   90.00
#
_symmetry.space_group_name_H-M   'P 1'
#
loop_
_entity.id
_entity.type
_entity.pdbx_description
1 polymer ?
#
loop_
_entity_poly.entity_id
_entity_poly.type
_entity_poly.pdbx_seq_one_letter_code
_entity_poly.pdbx_strand_id
1 'polypeptide(L)'
;MKRVLFTLLVGLSFHVQAQLVDEMKDESRLYAETKQINQFIRRFNGEEDEKGERYYATDKQYRNLKLRKKYLEILFDRSNTGISNDLKTQFVKDVLEKKEPPILDFHGGNWFAEVQATFNANGKDQPITLFMELEKHHLGTRWTIYKVHADMYNDSFKRDTVVVGKFLHPMSHELDFMNLRKAFLNKDSVTQYVSKKFTPDHLSVFLYESKKGSIKYKSVEQVKFHFFQIPGWYFELAEFNRPGYNNGWLISNLVKLSAPGDEAILRRYVHHEN
;
A
#
# COMPACT_ATOMS: atom_id res chain seq x y z
N MET A 1 54.67 25.56 -39.61
CA MET A 1 54.32 25.17 -38.28
C MET A 1 53.00 25.84 -37.89
N LYS A 2 51.84 25.35 -38.36
CA LYS A 2 50.48 25.80 -37.97
C LYS A 2 49.51 24.74 -38.52
N ARG A 3 49.37 23.59 -37.89
CA ARG A 3 48.29 22.60 -38.12
C ARG A 3 48.35 21.48 -37.07
N VAL A 4 48.12 21.78 -35.79
CA VAL A 4 47.86 20.80 -34.74
C VAL A 4 47.17 21.55 -33.59
N LEU A 5 45.92 21.97 -33.76
CA LEU A 5 45.08 22.43 -32.61
C LEU A 5 43.60 22.47 -32.99
N PHE A 6 43.07 21.39 -33.61
CA PHE A 6 41.62 21.38 -33.90
C PHE A 6 40.96 19.99 -33.75
N THR A 7 41.56 19.11 -32.95
CA THR A 7 41.03 17.73 -32.80
C THR A 7 40.77 17.32 -31.33
N LEU A 8 40.56 18.26 -30.43
CA LEU A 8 40.34 17.91 -29.00
C LEU A 8 39.07 18.51 -28.39
N LEU A 9 38.01 18.79 -29.17
CA LEU A 9 36.76 19.37 -28.64
C LEU A 9 35.48 18.64 -29.08
N VAL A 10 35.57 17.37 -29.50
CA VAL A 10 34.38 16.59 -29.90
C VAL A 10 34.11 15.40 -28.95
N GLY A 11 34.87 15.22 -27.86
CA GLY A 11 34.80 14.07 -26.97
C GLY A 11 33.93 14.20 -25.72
N LEU A 12 33.20 15.30 -25.50
CA LEU A 12 32.52 15.56 -24.22
C LEU A 12 30.99 15.63 -24.26
N SER A 13 30.35 15.17 -25.34
CA SER A 13 28.88 15.32 -25.47
C SER A 13 28.06 14.03 -25.35
N PHE A 14 28.63 12.92 -24.92
CA PHE A 14 27.91 11.63 -24.91
C PHE A 14 27.50 11.10 -23.54
N HIS A 15 27.70 11.82 -22.45
CA HIS A 15 27.34 11.30 -21.12
C HIS A 15 26.00 11.80 -20.52
N VAL A 16 25.27 12.68 -21.19
CA VAL A 16 24.00 13.22 -20.64
C VAL A 16 22.79 12.40 -21.06
N GLN A 17 22.86 11.56 -22.08
CA GLN A 17 21.69 10.77 -22.53
C GLN A 17 21.50 9.44 -21.79
N ALA A 18 22.51 8.91 -21.10
CA ALA A 18 22.38 7.65 -20.38
C ALA A 18 21.54 7.75 -19.09
N GLN A 19 21.58 8.89 -18.40
CA GLN A 19 20.78 9.09 -17.19
C GLN A 19 19.29 9.30 -17.48
N LEU A 20 18.95 10.02 -18.55
CA LEU A 20 17.54 10.21 -18.95
C LEU A 20 16.86 8.92 -19.43
N VAL A 21 17.62 8.00 -20.04
CA VAL A 21 17.07 6.71 -20.50
C VAL A 21 16.84 5.75 -19.34
N ASP A 22 17.60 5.86 -18.26
CA ASP A 22 17.42 5.00 -17.07
C ASP A 22 16.22 5.46 -16.21
N GLU A 23 16.01 6.78 -16.05
CA GLU A 23 14.81 7.32 -15.43
C GLU A 23 13.53 6.98 -16.22
N MET A 24 13.56 7.08 -17.55
CA MET A 24 12.42 6.69 -18.40
C MET A 24 12.14 5.18 -18.37
N LYS A 25 13.14 4.33 -18.14
CA LYS A 25 12.93 2.87 -17.94
C LYS A 25 12.28 2.56 -16.62
N ASP A 26 12.59 3.32 -15.57
CA ASP A 26 12.00 3.12 -14.23
C ASP A 26 10.52 3.57 -14.22
N GLU A 27 10.21 4.70 -14.85
CA GLU A 27 8.81 5.15 -15.01
C GLU A 27 7.97 4.20 -15.89
N SER A 28 8.55 3.62 -16.94
CA SER A 28 7.84 2.65 -17.78
C SER A 28 7.56 1.33 -17.05
N ARG A 29 8.41 0.94 -16.12
CA ARG A 29 8.23 -0.23 -15.26
C ARG A 29 7.12 -0.03 -14.24
N LEU A 30 7.10 1.12 -13.55
CA LEU A 30 6.01 1.54 -12.66
C LEU A 30 4.66 1.59 -13.38
N TYR A 31 4.64 2.11 -14.60
CA TYR A 31 3.43 2.19 -15.42
C TYR A 31 2.94 0.81 -15.89
N ALA A 32 3.84 -0.13 -16.12
CA ALA A 32 3.50 -1.52 -16.46
C ALA A 32 2.90 -2.28 -15.27
N GLU A 33 3.42 -2.10 -14.06
CA GLU A 33 2.88 -2.68 -12.83
C GLU A 33 1.47 -2.17 -12.53
N THR A 34 1.21 -0.87 -12.71
CA THR A 34 -0.14 -0.30 -12.58
C THR A 34 -1.13 -0.87 -13.62
N LYS A 35 -0.68 -1.19 -14.83
CA LYS A 35 -1.50 -1.85 -15.85
C LYS A 35 -1.94 -3.27 -15.45
N GLN A 36 -1.16 -3.98 -14.67
CA GLN A 36 -1.49 -5.35 -14.27
C GLN A 36 -2.69 -5.40 -13.32
N ILE A 37 -2.79 -4.51 -12.33
CA ILE A 37 -3.97 -4.47 -11.45
C ILE A 37 -5.25 -4.08 -12.22
N ASN A 38 -5.15 -3.19 -13.20
CA ASN A 38 -6.27 -2.87 -14.07
C ASN A 38 -6.71 -4.07 -14.90
N GLN A 39 -5.79 -4.92 -15.33
CA GLN A 39 -6.08 -6.15 -16.04
C GLN A 39 -6.82 -7.16 -15.14
N PHE A 40 -6.37 -7.33 -13.88
CA PHE A 40 -7.09 -8.16 -12.91
C PHE A 40 -8.55 -7.70 -12.77
N ILE A 41 -8.77 -6.39 -12.55
CA ILE A 41 -10.12 -5.81 -12.41
C ILE A 41 -10.97 -6.06 -13.66
N ARG A 42 -10.42 -5.84 -14.86
CA ARG A 42 -11.15 -6.11 -16.10
C ARG A 42 -11.52 -7.58 -16.26
N ARG A 43 -10.60 -8.50 -15.95
CA ARG A 43 -10.88 -9.95 -15.98
C ARG A 43 -11.94 -10.35 -14.97
N PHE A 44 -11.84 -9.86 -13.74
CA PHE A 44 -12.86 -10.07 -12.71
C PHE A 44 -14.24 -9.62 -13.17
N ASN A 45 -14.31 -8.49 -13.85
CA ASN A 45 -15.54 -7.92 -14.37
C ASN A 45 -16.03 -8.57 -15.67
N GLY A 46 -15.20 -9.36 -16.36
CA GLY A 46 -15.51 -9.85 -17.71
C GLY A 46 -15.46 -8.77 -18.78
N GLU A 47 -14.53 -7.83 -18.66
CA GLU A 47 -14.30 -6.69 -19.52
C GLU A 47 -13.06 -6.84 -20.42
N GLU A 48 -12.50 -8.05 -20.51
CA GLU A 48 -11.30 -8.37 -21.28
C GLU A 48 -11.38 -9.80 -21.80
N ASP A 49 -10.85 -10.06 -22.99
CA ASP A 49 -10.71 -11.41 -23.52
C ASP A 49 -9.45 -12.13 -23.02
N GLU A 50 -9.23 -13.36 -23.49
CA GLU A 50 -8.09 -14.19 -23.13
C GLU A 50 -6.74 -13.62 -23.63
N LYS A 51 -6.78 -12.78 -24.67
CA LYS A 51 -5.60 -12.14 -25.25
C LYS A 51 -5.29 -10.79 -24.63
N GLY A 52 -6.15 -10.29 -23.71
CA GLY A 52 -6.02 -8.98 -23.11
C GLY A 52 -6.71 -7.87 -23.89
N GLU A 53 -7.50 -8.20 -24.91
CA GLU A 53 -8.30 -7.23 -25.67
C GLU A 53 -9.51 -6.78 -24.85
N ARG A 54 -9.70 -5.48 -24.75
CA ARG A 54 -10.73 -4.88 -23.91
C ARG A 54 -12.11 -4.95 -24.56
N TYR A 55 -13.11 -5.38 -23.81
CA TYR A 55 -14.52 -5.22 -24.14
C TYR A 55 -15.07 -3.89 -23.64
N TYR A 56 -15.93 -3.27 -24.43
CA TYR A 56 -16.64 -2.04 -24.11
C TYR A 56 -18.12 -2.32 -23.88
N ALA A 57 -18.84 -1.39 -23.28
CA ALA A 57 -20.25 -1.56 -22.93
C ALA A 57 -21.17 -1.87 -24.15
N THR A 58 -20.72 -1.56 -25.36
CA THR A 58 -21.40 -1.89 -26.62
C THR A 58 -21.19 -3.34 -27.09
N ASP A 59 -20.22 -4.05 -26.54
CA ASP A 59 -19.85 -5.39 -26.96
C ASP A 59 -20.76 -6.45 -26.33
N LYS A 60 -21.19 -7.44 -27.07
CA LYS A 60 -22.05 -8.54 -26.55
C LYS A 60 -21.40 -9.35 -25.43
N GLN A 61 -20.06 -9.39 -25.39
CA GLN A 61 -19.28 -10.12 -24.42
C GLN A 61 -19.04 -9.31 -23.15
N TYR A 62 -19.30 -8.01 -23.15
CA TYR A 62 -19.06 -7.14 -22.01
C TYR A 62 -19.80 -7.63 -20.76
N ARG A 63 -19.06 -7.89 -19.71
CA ARG A 63 -19.55 -8.42 -18.42
C ARG A 63 -20.36 -9.72 -18.51
N ASN A 64 -20.10 -10.54 -19.55
CA ASN A 64 -20.79 -11.80 -19.72
C ASN A 64 -20.54 -12.75 -18.56
N LEU A 65 -21.61 -13.29 -17.95
CA LEU A 65 -21.51 -14.13 -16.74
C LEU A 65 -20.70 -15.42 -16.95
N LYS A 66 -20.76 -16.05 -18.13
CA LYS A 66 -19.99 -17.25 -18.45
C LYS A 66 -18.49 -16.93 -18.50
N LEU A 67 -18.14 -15.80 -19.11
CA LEU A 67 -16.76 -15.31 -19.16
C LEU A 67 -16.26 -14.95 -17.77
N ARG A 68 -17.06 -14.22 -16.99
CA ARG A 68 -16.72 -13.89 -15.59
C ARG A 68 -16.49 -15.14 -14.74
N LYS A 69 -17.35 -16.16 -14.88
CA LYS A 69 -17.16 -17.43 -14.16
C LYS A 69 -15.81 -18.04 -14.48
N LYS A 70 -15.47 -18.15 -15.77
CA LYS A 70 -14.18 -18.69 -16.22
C LYS A 70 -13.00 -17.94 -15.60
N TYR A 71 -13.04 -16.61 -15.59
CA TYR A 71 -11.98 -15.80 -15.00
C TYR A 71 -11.92 -15.96 -13.48
N LEU A 72 -13.04 -15.88 -12.77
CA LEU A 72 -13.05 -16.03 -11.31
C LEU A 72 -12.44 -17.37 -10.87
N GLU A 73 -12.61 -18.44 -11.63
CA GLU A 73 -12.00 -19.74 -11.32
C GLU A 73 -10.48 -19.78 -11.48
N ILE A 74 -9.90 -18.91 -12.33
CA ILE A 74 -8.45 -18.87 -12.57
C ILE A 74 -7.73 -17.74 -11.85
N LEU A 75 -8.44 -16.74 -11.31
CA LEU A 75 -7.87 -15.59 -10.62
C LEU A 75 -7.40 -15.90 -9.20
N PHE A 76 -7.65 -17.10 -8.67
CA PHE A 76 -7.09 -17.54 -7.40
C PHE A 76 -5.67 -18.08 -7.55
N ASP A 77 -4.83 -17.81 -6.56
CA ASP A 77 -3.58 -18.55 -6.41
C ASP A 77 -3.88 -20.03 -6.15
N ARG A 78 -3.54 -20.88 -7.13
CA ARG A 78 -3.79 -22.31 -7.06
C ARG A 78 -2.86 -23.05 -6.11
N SER A 79 -1.71 -22.46 -5.81
CA SER A 79 -0.74 -23.03 -4.86
C SER A 79 -1.12 -22.77 -3.42
N ASN A 80 -2.04 -21.85 -3.18
CA ASN A 80 -2.50 -21.52 -1.83
C ASN A 80 -3.55 -22.53 -1.35
N THR A 81 -3.15 -23.40 -0.44
CA THR A 81 -4.03 -24.38 0.22
C THR A 81 -4.83 -23.80 1.38
N GLY A 82 -4.51 -22.57 1.80
CA GLY A 82 -5.21 -21.87 2.90
C GLY A 82 -6.62 -21.41 2.52
N ILE A 83 -6.93 -21.27 1.23
CA ILE A 83 -8.27 -20.96 0.74
C ILE A 83 -8.94 -22.25 0.28
N SER A 84 -9.92 -22.75 1.04
CA SER A 84 -10.62 -23.99 0.71
C SER A 84 -11.41 -23.88 -0.61
N ASN A 85 -11.60 -25.00 -1.31
CA ASN A 85 -12.39 -25.03 -2.54
C ASN A 85 -13.86 -24.63 -2.30
N ASP A 86 -14.41 -24.97 -1.15
CA ASP A 86 -15.78 -24.58 -0.77
C ASP A 86 -15.90 -23.05 -0.64
N LEU A 87 -14.91 -22.41 -0.01
CA LEU A 87 -14.88 -20.96 0.13
C LEU A 87 -14.77 -20.27 -1.25
N LYS A 88 -13.89 -20.78 -2.14
CA LYS A 88 -13.77 -20.28 -3.52
C LYS A 88 -15.09 -20.44 -4.27
N THR A 89 -15.72 -21.59 -4.18
CA THR A 89 -17.02 -21.88 -4.84
C THR A 89 -18.10 -20.94 -4.33
N GLN A 90 -18.18 -20.73 -3.01
CA GLN A 90 -19.14 -19.83 -2.41
C GLN A 90 -18.92 -18.37 -2.84
N PHE A 91 -17.67 -17.92 -2.90
CA PHE A 91 -17.34 -16.59 -3.41
C PHE A 91 -17.81 -16.40 -4.85
N VAL A 92 -17.44 -17.33 -5.73
CA VAL A 92 -17.86 -17.29 -7.15
C VAL A 92 -19.37 -17.25 -7.28
N LYS A 93 -20.08 -18.06 -6.50
CA LYS A 93 -21.54 -18.07 -6.44
C LYS A 93 -22.11 -16.73 -6.00
N ASP A 94 -21.64 -16.21 -4.87
CA ASP A 94 -22.10 -14.93 -4.29
C ASP A 94 -21.81 -13.74 -5.21
N VAL A 95 -20.76 -13.81 -6.05
CA VAL A 95 -20.45 -12.78 -7.06
C VAL A 95 -21.34 -12.89 -8.29
N LEU A 96 -21.70 -14.09 -8.75
CA LEU A 96 -22.35 -14.29 -10.05
C LEU A 96 -23.88 -14.44 -9.99
N GLU A 97 -24.43 -15.00 -8.90
CA GLU A 97 -25.84 -15.35 -8.81
C GLU A 97 -26.75 -14.21 -8.32
N LYS A 98 -26.21 -13.02 -8.05
CA LYS A 98 -27.02 -11.85 -7.68
C LYS A 98 -27.74 -11.30 -8.91
N LYS A 99 -28.92 -10.71 -8.68
CA LYS A 99 -29.69 -10.00 -9.73
C LYS A 99 -28.83 -8.94 -10.43
N GLU A 100 -28.02 -8.23 -9.65
CA GLU A 100 -27.01 -7.30 -10.11
C GLU A 100 -25.64 -7.77 -9.59
N PRO A 101 -24.90 -8.53 -10.39
CA PRO A 101 -23.61 -9.08 -9.99
C PRO A 101 -22.62 -7.96 -9.67
N PRO A 102 -22.02 -7.94 -8.46
CA PRO A 102 -21.06 -6.89 -8.09
C PRO A 102 -19.83 -6.92 -9.01
N ILE A 103 -19.29 -5.74 -9.24
CA ILE A 103 -18.08 -5.52 -10.04
C ILE A 103 -17.04 -4.81 -9.20
N LEU A 104 -15.79 -4.86 -9.64
CA LEU A 104 -14.71 -4.06 -9.08
C LEU A 104 -14.62 -2.74 -9.86
N ASP A 105 -14.57 -1.64 -9.13
CA ASP A 105 -14.35 -0.32 -9.71
C ASP A 105 -12.94 0.18 -9.32
N PHE A 106 -12.09 0.37 -10.33
CA PHE A 106 -10.74 0.89 -10.12
C PHE A 106 -10.74 2.28 -9.47
N HIS A 107 -11.70 3.13 -9.81
CA HIS A 107 -11.83 4.48 -9.26
C HIS A 107 -12.80 4.55 -8.07
N GLY A 108 -13.40 3.43 -7.71
CA GLY A 108 -14.26 3.29 -6.54
C GLY A 108 -13.45 3.21 -5.24
N GLY A 109 -14.08 3.56 -4.13
CA GLY A 109 -13.47 3.37 -2.80
C GLY A 109 -13.45 1.90 -2.37
N ASN A 110 -13.13 1.67 -1.10
CA ASN A 110 -13.12 0.35 -0.46
C ASN A 110 -12.08 -0.62 -1.04
N TRP A 111 -10.98 -0.11 -1.54
CA TRP A 111 -9.77 -0.86 -1.83
C TRP A 111 -8.54 0.03 -1.70
N PHE A 112 -7.39 -0.56 -1.40
CA PHE A 112 -6.15 0.17 -1.21
C PHE A 112 -4.93 -0.74 -1.46
N ALA A 113 -3.77 -0.12 -1.61
CA ALA A 113 -2.50 -0.82 -1.70
C ALA A 113 -1.77 -0.80 -0.35
N GLU A 114 -1.19 -1.93 0.02
CA GLU A 114 -0.19 -2.07 1.06
C GLU A 114 1.17 -2.24 0.37
N VAL A 115 2.09 -1.32 0.64
CA VAL A 115 3.43 -1.31 0.05
C VAL A 115 4.45 -1.49 1.15
N GLN A 116 5.10 -2.64 1.19
CA GLN A 116 6.24 -2.88 2.07
C GLN A 116 7.51 -2.39 1.37
N ALA A 117 8.14 -1.39 1.96
CA ALA A 117 9.32 -0.75 1.41
C ALA A 117 10.44 -0.70 2.44
N THR A 118 11.67 -0.75 1.96
CA THR A 118 12.87 -0.57 2.77
C THR A 118 13.33 0.88 2.69
N PHE A 119 13.55 1.48 3.84
CA PHE A 119 14.14 2.81 3.99
C PHE A 119 15.43 2.72 4.79
N ASN A 120 16.41 3.54 4.45
CA ASN A 120 17.60 3.71 5.28
C ASN A 120 17.34 4.80 6.31
N ALA A 121 17.33 4.43 7.59
CA ALA A 121 17.19 5.33 8.73
C ALA A 121 18.50 5.36 9.51
N ASN A 122 19.21 6.49 9.50
CA ASN A 122 20.47 6.69 10.21
C ASN A 122 21.53 5.58 9.96
N GLY A 123 21.65 5.13 8.70
CA GLY A 123 22.60 4.10 8.28
C GLY A 123 22.11 2.65 8.49
N LYS A 124 20.89 2.43 8.98
CA LYS A 124 20.27 1.12 9.12
C LYS A 124 19.05 0.99 8.23
N ASP A 125 18.93 -0.15 7.55
CA ASP A 125 17.75 -0.47 6.77
C ASP A 125 16.57 -0.82 7.69
N GLN A 126 15.43 -0.20 7.45
CA GLN A 126 14.20 -0.35 8.23
C GLN A 126 13.03 -0.65 7.29
N PRO A 127 12.21 -1.68 7.57
CA PRO A 127 10.97 -1.91 6.85
C PRO A 127 9.93 -0.88 7.29
N ILE A 128 9.26 -0.28 6.32
CA ILE A 128 8.14 0.64 6.51
C ILE A 128 7.00 0.19 5.59
N THR A 129 5.81 0.04 6.13
CA THR A 129 4.61 -0.26 5.36
C THR A 129 3.84 1.03 5.08
N LEU A 130 3.61 1.29 3.81
CA LEU A 130 2.84 2.43 3.32
C LEU A 130 1.47 1.93 2.85
N PHE A 131 0.40 2.52 3.35
CA PHE A 131 -0.95 2.28 2.86
C PHE A 131 -1.35 3.41 1.94
N MET A 132 -1.74 3.05 0.72
CA MET A 132 -2.00 3.99 -0.36
C MET A 132 -3.39 3.78 -0.93
N GLU A 133 -4.08 4.86 -1.23
CA GLU A 133 -5.39 4.86 -1.88
C GLU A 133 -5.42 5.78 -3.09
N LEU A 134 -6.43 5.60 -3.92
CA LEU A 134 -6.66 6.47 -5.08
C LEU A 134 -7.47 7.69 -4.68
N GLU A 135 -6.90 8.86 -4.89
CA GLU A 135 -7.53 10.14 -4.64
C GLU A 135 -7.84 10.86 -5.97
N LYS A 136 -9.01 11.48 -6.05
CA LYS A 136 -9.37 12.33 -7.20
C LYS A 136 -8.54 13.61 -7.18
N HIS A 137 -8.00 13.96 -8.33
CA HIS A 137 -7.23 15.16 -8.56
C HIS A 137 -7.74 15.85 -9.82
N HIS A 138 -7.50 17.15 -9.99
CA HIS A 138 -7.98 17.91 -11.16
C HIS A 138 -7.49 17.38 -12.52
N LEU A 139 -6.36 16.67 -12.56
CA LEU A 139 -5.80 16.02 -13.75
C LEU A 139 -6.17 14.53 -13.88
N GLY A 140 -7.01 13.98 -12.98
CA GLY A 140 -7.36 12.57 -12.98
C GLY A 140 -7.34 11.95 -11.58
N THR A 141 -6.80 10.74 -11.46
CA THR A 141 -6.68 10.01 -10.19
C THR A 141 -5.21 9.76 -9.90
N ARG A 142 -4.81 9.91 -8.64
CA ARG A 142 -3.43 9.67 -8.19
C ARG A 142 -3.41 8.76 -6.96
N TRP A 143 -2.31 8.04 -6.77
CA TRP A 143 -2.02 7.35 -5.53
C TRP A 143 -1.56 8.31 -4.45
N THR A 144 -2.12 8.19 -3.26
CA THR A 144 -1.75 8.97 -2.08
C THR A 144 -1.49 8.06 -0.89
N ILE A 145 -0.48 8.40 -0.08
CA ILE A 145 -0.21 7.69 1.17
C ILE A 145 -1.15 8.26 2.23
N TYR A 146 -2.05 7.43 2.77
CA TYR A 146 -2.98 7.86 3.80
C TYR A 146 -2.63 7.34 5.19
N LYS A 147 -1.76 6.30 5.26
CA LYS A 147 -1.31 5.72 6.52
C LYS A 147 0.07 5.10 6.38
N VAL A 148 0.83 5.09 7.47
CA VAL A 148 2.13 4.44 7.58
C VAL A 148 2.14 3.56 8.81
N HIS A 149 2.76 2.39 8.70
CA HIS A 149 3.12 1.55 9.84
C HIS A 149 4.63 1.28 9.81
N ALA A 150 5.30 1.49 10.95
CA ALA A 150 6.72 1.21 11.11
C ALA A 150 7.02 0.88 12.57
N ASP A 151 7.58 -0.30 12.81
CA ASP A 151 7.89 -0.75 14.18
C ASP A 151 8.89 0.15 14.90
N MET A 152 9.81 0.76 14.14
CA MET A 152 10.77 1.73 14.68
C MET A 152 10.11 2.93 15.38
N TYR A 153 8.87 3.27 15.00
CA TYR A 153 8.12 4.35 15.64
C TYR A 153 7.38 3.89 16.89
N ASN A 154 7.00 2.62 16.98
CA ASN A 154 6.33 2.06 18.16
C ASN A 154 7.22 2.20 19.41
N ASP A 155 8.50 1.90 19.31
CA ASP A 155 9.43 1.99 20.43
C ASP A 155 9.65 3.43 20.90
N SER A 156 9.64 4.40 19.98
CA SER A 156 9.79 5.82 20.29
C SER A 156 8.65 6.38 21.14
N PHE A 157 7.48 5.74 21.14
CA PHE A 157 6.28 6.18 21.85
C PHE A 157 5.85 5.21 22.97
N LYS A 158 6.61 4.15 23.21
CA LYS A 158 6.35 3.28 24.37
C LYS A 158 6.40 4.08 25.64
N ARG A 159 5.37 3.92 26.46
CA ARG A 159 5.38 4.41 27.83
C ARG A 159 5.91 3.28 28.71
N ASP A 160 7.00 3.52 29.35
CA ASP A 160 7.44 2.61 30.43
C ASP A 160 6.32 2.47 31.45
N THR A 161 6.21 1.31 32.08
CA THR A 161 5.35 1.09 33.22
C THR A 161 5.55 2.23 34.23
N VAL A 162 4.45 2.75 34.75
CA VAL A 162 4.37 3.95 35.60
C VAL A 162 5.57 4.09 36.51
N VAL A 163 6.49 4.98 36.17
CA VAL A 163 7.61 5.31 37.05
C VAL A 163 7.11 6.28 38.11
N VAL A 164 7.12 5.83 39.37
CA VAL A 164 6.72 6.66 40.52
C VAL A 164 7.49 7.99 40.48
N GLY A 165 6.75 9.08 40.53
CA GLY A 165 7.32 10.43 40.57
C GLY A 165 7.49 11.17 39.24
N LYS A 166 7.20 10.53 38.08
CA LYS A 166 7.19 11.19 36.77
C LYS A 166 5.79 11.71 36.42
N PHE A 167 5.35 12.74 37.12
CA PHE A 167 4.11 13.45 36.84
C PHE A 167 4.22 14.93 37.19
N LEU A 168 3.37 15.74 36.57
CA LEU A 168 3.21 17.15 36.90
C LEU A 168 2.05 17.28 37.88
N HIS A 169 2.37 17.68 39.12
CA HIS A 169 1.36 17.78 40.18
C HIS A 169 0.48 18.99 39.90
N PRO A 170 -0.88 18.88 39.96
CA PRO A 170 -1.77 19.96 39.61
C PRO A 170 -1.66 21.18 40.55
N MET A 171 -1.12 20.96 41.76
CA MET A 171 -0.85 22.04 42.74
C MET A 171 0.57 22.59 42.65
N SER A 172 1.43 22.08 41.77
CA SER A 172 2.74 22.62 41.46
C SER A 172 2.59 23.81 40.50
N HIS A 173 2.35 24.95 41.03
CA HIS A 173 2.22 26.19 40.28
C HIS A 173 3.36 27.17 40.67
N GLU A 174 3.27 28.35 40.28
CA GLU A 174 4.14 29.49 40.56
C GLU A 174 5.12 29.73 39.40
N LEU A 175 6.39 30.05 39.73
CA LEU A 175 7.36 30.55 38.76
C LEU A 175 7.64 29.63 37.57
N ASP A 176 7.39 28.34 37.71
CA ASP A 176 7.80 27.30 36.73
C ASP A 176 6.60 26.53 36.16
N PHE A 177 5.42 27.08 36.19
CA PHE A 177 4.15 26.49 35.72
C PHE A 177 4.12 24.96 35.87
N MET A 178 3.60 24.51 37.04
CA MET A 178 3.50 23.06 37.37
C MET A 178 4.83 22.27 37.26
N ASN A 179 5.95 22.99 37.36
CA ASN A 179 7.29 22.42 37.22
C ASN A 179 7.49 21.77 35.83
N LEU A 180 7.00 22.43 34.77
CA LEU A 180 7.02 21.89 33.39
C LEU A 180 8.42 21.51 32.91
N ARG A 181 9.45 22.19 33.38
CA ARG A 181 10.85 21.87 33.11
C ARG A 181 11.17 20.37 33.40
N LYS A 182 10.53 19.79 34.42
CA LYS A 182 10.73 18.38 34.80
C LYS A 182 10.40 17.42 33.66
N ALA A 183 9.42 17.75 32.81
CA ALA A 183 9.04 16.93 31.68
C ALA A 183 10.15 16.83 30.60
N PHE A 184 11.01 17.84 30.51
CA PHE A 184 12.03 17.94 29.46
C PHE A 184 13.47 17.71 29.95
N LEU A 185 13.68 17.44 31.25
CA LEU A 185 15.00 17.13 31.79
C LEU A 185 15.57 15.80 31.26
N ASN A 186 14.71 14.85 30.95
CA ASN A 186 15.10 13.56 30.40
C ASN A 186 14.23 13.21 29.20
N LYS A 187 14.83 13.16 28.02
CA LYS A 187 14.17 12.86 26.76
C LYS A 187 13.42 11.51 26.78
N ASP A 188 13.97 10.51 27.47
CA ASP A 188 13.40 9.15 27.51
C ASP A 188 12.12 9.06 28.35
N SER A 189 11.87 10.09 29.19
CA SER A 189 10.66 10.13 30.01
C SER A 189 9.61 11.13 29.56
N VAL A 190 9.83 11.86 28.47
CA VAL A 190 8.88 12.87 28.00
C VAL A 190 7.50 12.29 27.67
N THR A 191 7.44 11.05 27.20
CA THR A 191 6.19 10.31 26.90
C THR A 191 5.30 10.10 28.13
N GLN A 192 5.87 10.08 29.34
CA GLN A 192 5.12 9.96 30.61
C GLN A 192 4.21 11.17 30.90
N TYR A 193 4.57 12.32 30.33
CA TYR A 193 3.86 13.59 30.53
C TYR A 193 2.84 13.89 29.43
N VAL A 194 2.71 13.00 28.43
CA VAL A 194 1.73 13.12 27.33
C VAL A 194 0.41 12.48 27.75
N SER A 195 -0.71 13.04 27.29
CA SER A 195 -2.06 12.50 27.56
C SER A 195 -2.16 11.00 27.22
N LYS A 196 -2.85 10.21 28.08
CA LYS A 196 -3.15 8.80 27.82
C LYS A 196 -3.98 8.58 26.53
N LYS A 197 -4.69 9.62 26.09
CA LYS A 197 -5.52 9.60 24.86
C LYS A 197 -4.68 9.83 23.60
N PHE A 198 -3.42 10.21 23.73
CA PHE A 198 -2.55 10.43 22.59
C PHE A 198 -2.18 9.09 21.95
N THR A 199 -2.47 8.97 20.67
CA THR A 199 -2.03 7.88 19.81
C THR A 199 -1.10 8.47 18.76
N PRO A 200 0.15 8.00 18.64
CA PRO A 200 1.08 8.52 17.66
C PRO A 200 0.60 8.20 16.24
N ASP A 201 0.67 9.21 15.38
CA ASP A 201 0.43 9.07 13.96
C ASP A 201 1.78 8.83 13.24
N HIS A 202 1.99 7.59 12.81
CA HIS A 202 3.22 7.20 12.11
C HIS A 202 3.42 7.96 10.79
N LEU A 203 2.34 8.35 10.09
CA LEU A 203 2.44 9.13 8.85
C LEU A 203 3.04 10.50 9.11
N SER A 204 2.60 11.21 10.17
CA SER A 204 3.15 12.52 10.53
C SER A 204 4.65 12.43 10.87
N VAL A 205 5.05 11.41 11.62
CA VAL A 205 6.47 11.19 11.96
C VAL A 205 7.28 10.86 10.71
N PHE A 206 6.78 9.96 9.87
CA PHE A 206 7.39 9.59 8.60
C PHE A 206 7.61 10.79 7.68
N LEU A 207 6.60 11.65 7.52
CA LEU A 207 6.70 12.87 6.72
C LEU A 207 7.73 13.86 7.29
N TYR A 208 7.75 14.01 8.61
CA TYR A 208 8.74 14.87 9.28
C TYR A 208 10.16 14.36 9.03
N GLU A 209 10.42 13.07 9.26
CA GLU A 209 11.74 12.48 9.08
C GLU A 209 12.19 12.46 7.62
N SER A 210 11.26 12.21 6.68
CA SER A 210 11.51 12.28 5.24
C SER A 210 11.94 13.69 4.83
N LYS A 211 11.22 14.73 5.30
CA LYS A 211 11.58 16.13 5.02
C LYS A 211 12.91 16.52 5.64
N LYS A 212 13.22 16.01 6.82
CA LYS A 212 14.50 16.25 7.50
C LYS A 212 15.65 15.50 6.82
N GLY A 213 15.37 14.49 5.99
CA GLY A 213 16.38 13.61 5.37
C GLY A 213 16.96 12.58 6.31
N SER A 214 16.32 12.31 7.47
CA SER A 214 16.72 11.29 8.44
C SER A 214 16.43 9.88 7.91
N ILE A 215 15.41 9.75 7.07
CA ILE A 215 15.08 8.52 6.36
C ILE A 215 15.17 8.73 4.86
N LYS A 216 15.66 7.72 4.14
CA LYS A 216 15.83 7.74 2.68
C LYS A 216 15.25 6.46 2.10
N TYR A 217 14.40 6.60 1.08
CA TYR A 217 13.86 5.46 0.33
C TYR A 217 15.00 4.62 -0.28
N LYS A 218 14.82 3.29 -0.28
CA LYS A 218 15.77 2.34 -0.87
C LYS A 218 15.09 1.47 -1.93
N SER A 219 14.07 0.70 -1.56
CA SER A 219 13.40 -0.25 -2.45
C SER A 219 11.97 -0.55 -2.00
N VAL A 220 11.12 -0.98 -2.93
CA VAL A 220 9.88 -1.70 -2.63
C VAL A 220 10.20 -3.20 -2.59
N GLU A 221 9.74 -3.87 -1.54
CA GLU A 221 9.93 -5.30 -1.35
C GLU A 221 8.69 -6.09 -1.76
N GLN A 222 7.51 -5.58 -1.41
CA GLN A 222 6.25 -6.25 -1.70
C GLN A 222 5.13 -5.23 -1.88
N VAL A 223 4.21 -5.53 -2.79
CA VAL A 223 2.93 -4.81 -2.92
C VAL A 223 1.80 -5.82 -2.79
N LYS A 224 0.77 -5.46 -2.06
CA LYS A 224 -0.50 -6.17 -1.97
C LYS A 224 -1.63 -5.21 -2.21
N PHE A 225 -2.76 -5.70 -2.69
CA PHE A 225 -3.98 -4.91 -2.80
C PHE A 225 -5.10 -5.56 -1.99
N HIS A 226 -5.79 -4.76 -1.22
CA HIS A 226 -6.87 -5.17 -0.33
C HIS A 226 -8.20 -4.68 -0.87
N PHE A 227 -9.14 -5.59 -1.10
CA PHE A 227 -10.45 -5.29 -1.67
C PHE A 227 -11.58 -5.60 -0.69
N PHE A 228 -12.44 -4.60 -0.44
CA PHE A 228 -13.68 -4.68 0.32
C PHE A 228 -14.89 -4.28 -0.56
N GLN A 229 -14.74 -4.25 -1.88
CA GLN A 229 -15.78 -3.81 -2.81
C GLN A 229 -16.88 -4.84 -3.04
N ILE A 230 -16.64 -6.10 -2.68
CA ILE A 230 -17.63 -7.16 -2.84
C ILE A 230 -18.40 -7.34 -1.53
N PRO A 231 -19.71 -7.05 -1.49
CA PRO A 231 -20.49 -7.10 -0.25
C PRO A 231 -20.41 -8.46 0.44
N GLY A 232 -19.97 -8.46 1.71
CA GLY A 232 -19.78 -9.66 2.54
C GLY A 232 -18.47 -10.42 2.29
N TRP A 233 -17.54 -9.82 1.55
CA TRP A 233 -16.26 -10.44 1.23
C TRP A 233 -15.10 -9.45 1.31
N TYR A 234 -13.97 -9.97 1.77
CA TYR A 234 -12.66 -9.36 1.61
C TYR A 234 -11.77 -10.31 0.85
N PHE A 235 -10.91 -9.77 0.01
CA PHE A 235 -9.81 -10.53 -0.58
C PHE A 235 -8.56 -9.66 -0.78
N GLU A 236 -7.42 -10.34 -0.74
CA GLU A 236 -6.10 -9.76 -0.96
C GLU A 236 -5.55 -10.24 -2.30
N LEU A 237 -4.90 -9.36 -3.03
CA LEU A 237 -4.10 -9.71 -4.19
C LEU A 237 -2.62 -9.60 -3.85
N ALA A 238 -1.87 -10.58 -4.33
CA ALA A 238 -0.42 -10.54 -4.38
C ALA A 238 0.07 -10.82 -5.79
N GLU A 239 1.27 -10.37 -6.11
CA GLU A 239 1.92 -10.65 -7.38
C GLU A 239 2.70 -11.97 -7.29
N PHE A 240 2.51 -12.83 -8.28
CA PHE A 240 3.20 -14.10 -8.40
C PHE A 240 4.00 -14.14 -9.70
N ASN A 241 5.32 -14.12 -9.59
CA ASN A 241 6.22 -14.27 -10.73
C ASN A 241 6.68 -15.73 -10.82
N ARG A 242 5.92 -16.54 -11.53
CA ARG A 242 6.19 -17.96 -11.72
C ARG A 242 5.79 -18.42 -13.13
N PRO A 243 6.40 -19.51 -13.68
CA PRO A 243 6.02 -20.02 -14.99
C PRO A 243 4.59 -20.57 -15.01
N GLY A 244 3.95 -20.55 -16.20
CA GLY A 244 2.61 -21.07 -16.43
C GLY A 244 1.51 -20.00 -16.42
N TYR A 245 0.25 -20.45 -16.47
CA TYR A 245 -0.91 -19.55 -16.63
C TYR A 245 -1.46 -18.97 -15.33
N ASN A 246 -1.00 -19.44 -14.18
CA ASN A 246 -1.42 -18.94 -12.87
C ASN A 246 -0.32 -18.07 -12.27
N ASN A 247 -0.11 -16.90 -12.87
CA ASN A 247 0.90 -15.91 -12.52
C ASN A 247 0.33 -14.49 -12.58
N GLY A 248 1.12 -13.48 -12.21
CA GLY A 248 0.71 -12.10 -12.10
C GLY A 248 -0.11 -11.86 -10.83
N TRP A 249 -1.03 -10.90 -10.88
CA TRP A 249 -1.91 -10.56 -9.75
C TRP A 249 -3.00 -11.60 -9.55
N LEU A 250 -2.98 -12.28 -8.41
CA LEU A 250 -3.92 -13.36 -8.06
C LEU A 250 -4.47 -13.13 -6.65
N ILE A 251 -5.67 -13.68 -6.39
CA ILE A 251 -6.26 -13.70 -5.04
C ILE A 251 -5.43 -14.62 -4.17
N SER A 252 -4.69 -14.02 -3.24
CA SER A 252 -3.79 -14.68 -2.28
C SER A 252 -4.46 -14.94 -0.93
N ASN A 253 -5.51 -14.20 -0.59
CA ASN A 253 -6.30 -14.41 0.62
C ASN A 253 -7.78 -14.10 0.36
N LEU A 254 -8.68 -14.80 1.05
CA LEU A 254 -10.11 -14.65 0.91
C LEU A 254 -10.80 -14.86 2.26
N VAL A 255 -11.61 -13.90 2.69
CA VAL A 255 -12.35 -13.96 3.95
C VAL A 255 -13.81 -13.60 3.70
N LYS A 256 -14.73 -14.44 4.23
CA LYS A 256 -16.15 -14.12 4.27
C LYS A 256 -16.45 -13.29 5.50
N LEU A 257 -17.07 -12.13 5.31
CA LEU A 257 -17.51 -11.22 6.36
C LEU A 257 -18.96 -11.56 6.69
N SER A 258 -19.18 -12.31 7.76
CA SER A 258 -20.48 -12.92 8.07
C SER A 258 -21.25 -12.17 9.14
N ALA A 259 -20.55 -11.47 10.04
CA ALA A 259 -21.16 -10.74 11.15
C ALA A 259 -21.01 -9.21 11.01
N PRO A 260 -21.96 -8.44 11.56
CA PRO A 260 -21.77 -7.00 11.70
C PRO A 260 -20.51 -6.69 12.50
N GLY A 261 -19.63 -5.88 11.92
CA GLY A 261 -18.35 -5.51 12.54
C GLY A 261 -17.12 -6.29 12.05
N ASP A 262 -17.29 -7.45 11.38
CA ASP A 262 -16.17 -8.23 10.83
C ASP A 262 -15.24 -7.37 9.93
N GLU A 263 -15.85 -6.53 9.10
CA GLU A 263 -15.09 -5.64 8.22
C GLU A 263 -14.23 -4.66 9.01
N ALA A 264 -14.77 -4.05 10.05
CA ALA A 264 -14.03 -3.09 10.86
C ALA A 264 -12.87 -3.76 11.62
N ILE A 265 -13.08 -4.97 12.13
CA ILE A 265 -12.05 -5.77 12.80
C ILE A 265 -10.95 -6.12 11.80
N LEU A 266 -11.32 -6.61 10.62
CA LEU A 266 -10.38 -7.01 9.59
C LEU A 266 -9.58 -5.81 9.05
N ARG A 267 -10.24 -4.66 8.85
CA ARG A 267 -9.54 -3.42 8.44
C ARG A 267 -8.50 -3.00 9.47
N ARG A 268 -8.81 -3.05 10.76
CA ARG A 268 -7.83 -2.77 11.83
C ARG A 268 -6.66 -3.74 11.76
N TYR A 269 -6.93 -5.03 11.62
CA TYR A 269 -5.91 -6.06 11.50
C TYR A 269 -4.98 -5.82 10.30
N VAL A 270 -5.54 -5.58 9.11
CA VAL A 270 -4.76 -5.31 7.89
C VAL A 270 -3.94 -4.03 8.04
N HIS A 271 -4.45 -3.02 8.73
CA HIS A 271 -3.73 -1.77 8.99
C HIS A 271 -2.73 -1.84 10.16
N HIS A 272 -2.47 -3.03 10.71
CA HIS A 272 -1.58 -3.22 11.88
C HIS A 272 -2.01 -2.38 13.10
N GLU A 273 -3.31 -2.19 13.29
CA GLU A 273 -3.87 -1.50 14.45
C GLU A 273 -4.14 -2.51 15.58
N ASN A 274 -3.55 -2.27 16.74
CA ASN A 274 -3.77 -3.06 17.95
C ASN A 274 -5.09 -2.71 18.65
#